data_c75a931ea9a4919f14024162e0d2664b
#
_entry.id   c75a931ea9a4919f14024162e0d2664b
#
_cell.length_a   1.000
_cell.length_b   1.000
_cell.length_c   1.000
_cell.angle_alpha   90.00
_cell.angle_beta   90.00
_cell.angle_gamma   90.00
#
_symmetry.space_group_name_H-M   'P 1'
#
loop_
_entity.id
_entity.type
_entity.pdbx_description
1 polymer ?
#
loop_
_entity_poly.entity_id
_entity_poly.type
_entity_poly.pdbx_seq_one_letter_code
_entity_poly.pdbx_strand_id
1 'polypeptide(L)'
;VNSVAEIPRSIHEAMHAMRCRRPRPAYIEIPLNLQTEQAEVATFDRENYPHANVDVASLLKAVDMLNSASRPFIFAGRGVATANASMYLVELAELLGAPVVTSVYARGVISDRHPLALGDGWGRLNIYDELLEQADLVLVVGSRLENVSDFYLGSRMPKQMIQIDIDARVLGRRRQIDVGLLGDAGVILSNLKEALVETKHHSCWFDTHGFRQRKHLKLQERAAPILDLILELRNSVPD
;
A
#
# COMPACT_ATOMS: atom_id res chain seq x y z
N VAL A 1 -15.47 29.84 6.73
CA VAL A 1 -16.70 30.26 6.03
C VAL A 1 -17.12 31.61 6.54
N ASN A 2 -17.38 32.57 5.64
CA ASN A 2 -17.69 33.97 6.02
C ASN A 2 -19.18 34.37 5.78
N SER A 3 -19.89 33.54 5.02
CA SER A 3 -21.34 33.75 4.77
C SER A 3 -22.04 32.41 4.60
N VAL A 4 -23.37 32.40 4.83
CA VAL A 4 -24.22 31.20 4.67
C VAL A 4 -24.17 30.70 3.22
N ALA A 5 -24.14 31.59 2.24
CA ALA A 5 -24.07 31.24 0.83
C ALA A 5 -22.80 30.52 0.45
N GLU A 6 -21.68 30.64 1.20
CA GLU A 6 -20.43 29.94 0.97
C GLU A 6 -20.40 28.51 1.53
N ILE A 7 -21.29 28.15 2.46
CA ILE A 7 -21.28 26.86 3.15
C ILE A 7 -21.30 25.69 2.16
N PRO A 8 -22.23 25.61 1.18
CA PRO A 8 -22.27 24.47 0.25
C PRO A 8 -21.01 24.34 -0.59
N ARG A 9 -20.46 25.48 -1.03
CA ARG A 9 -19.20 25.52 -1.79
C ARG A 9 -18.02 25.02 -0.95
N SER A 10 -17.91 25.49 0.29
CA SER A 10 -16.84 25.06 1.20
C SER A 10 -16.91 23.56 1.49
N ILE A 11 -18.12 23.02 1.65
CA ILE A 11 -18.32 21.56 1.82
C ILE A 11 -17.90 20.82 0.54
N HIS A 12 -18.32 21.32 -0.62
CA HIS A 12 -17.97 20.71 -1.91
C HIS A 12 -16.44 20.70 -2.14
N GLU A 13 -15.77 21.83 -1.91
CA GLU A 13 -14.30 21.95 -2.02
C GLU A 13 -13.57 21.04 -1.01
N ALA A 14 -14.07 20.93 0.22
CA ALA A 14 -13.53 20.01 1.21
C ALA A 14 -13.69 18.54 0.80
N MET A 15 -14.87 18.16 0.29
CA MET A 15 -15.13 16.82 -0.23
C MET A 15 -14.26 16.50 -1.44
N HIS A 16 -14.07 17.48 -2.33
CA HIS A 16 -13.13 17.38 -3.44
C HIS A 16 -11.70 17.14 -2.94
N ALA A 17 -11.21 17.98 -2.04
CA ALA A 17 -9.85 17.86 -1.48
C ALA A 17 -9.59 16.52 -0.77
N MET A 18 -10.64 15.94 -0.15
CA MET A 18 -10.56 14.63 0.50
C MET A 18 -10.52 13.44 -0.47
N ARG A 19 -11.05 13.59 -1.69
CA ARG A 19 -11.30 12.47 -2.61
C ARG A 19 -10.51 12.50 -3.90
N CYS A 20 -10.16 13.70 -4.42
CA CYS A 20 -9.53 13.83 -5.73
C CYS A 20 -8.10 13.28 -5.82
N ARG A 21 -7.47 13.03 -4.68
CA ARG A 21 -6.10 12.52 -4.57
C ARG A 21 -6.01 11.55 -3.38
N ARG A 22 -4.89 11.60 -2.69
CA ARG A 22 -4.74 10.85 -1.45
C ARG A 22 -5.76 11.31 -0.41
N PRO A 23 -6.58 10.41 0.14
CA PRO A 23 -7.56 10.77 1.18
C PRO A 23 -6.90 11.41 2.39
N ARG A 24 -7.41 12.57 2.80
CA ARG A 24 -6.97 13.35 3.97
C ARG A 24 -8.18 13.93 4.66
N PRO A 25 -8.14 14.19 5.98
CA PRO A 25 -9.19 14.91 6.64
C PRO A 25 -9.22 16.38 6.16
N ALA A 26 -10.42 16.94 6.08
CA ALA A 26 -10.64 18.36 5.90
C ALA A 26 -11.33 18.93 7.14
N TYR A 27 -11.07 20.17 7.42
CA TYR A 27 -11.70 20.93 8.51
C TYR A 27 -12.46 22.12 7.92
N ILE A 28 -13.71 22.27 8.33
CA ILE A 28 -14.57 23.41 7.95
C ILE A 28 -15.05 24.06 9.25
N GLU A 29 -14.80 25.36 9.37
CA GLU A 29 -15.29 26.15 10.48
C GLU A 29 -16.48 27.00 10.02
N ILE A 30 -17.60 26.86 10.71
CA ILE A 30 -18.83 27.64 10.47
C ILE A 30 -19.11 28.43 11.74
N PRO A 31 -18.95 29.79 11.73
CA PRO A 31 -19.25 30.65 12.86
C PRO A 31 -20.70 30.49 13.34
N LEU A 32 -20.87 30.59 14.64
CA LEU A 32 -22.16 30.34 15.27
C LEU A 32 -23.28 31.26 14.76
N ASN A 33 -22.97 32.52 14.48
CA ASN A 33 -23.92 33.48 13.93
C ASN A 33 -24.48 33.07 12.57
N LEU A 34 -23.66 32.40 11.73
CA LEU A 34 -24.09 31.93 10.41
C LEU A 34 -25.02 30.71 10.47
N GLN A 35 -25.03 29.98 11.59
CA GLN A 35 -25.82 28.74 11.72
C GLN A 35 -27.32 29.02 11.85
N THR A 36 -27.72 30.25 12.18
CA THR A 36 -29.13 30.68 12.30
C THR A 36 -29.60 31.53 11.14
N GLU A 37 -28.71 31.91 10.24
CA GLU A 37 -29.04 32.71 9.06
C GLU A 37 -29.64 31.84 7.94
N GLN A 38 -30.45 32.47 7.09
CA GLN A 38 -31.07 31.87 5.91
C GLN A 38 -30.53 32.55 4.65
N ALA A 39 -30.19 31.74 3.64
CA ALA A 39 -29.78 32.23 2.33
C ALA A 39 -30.22 31.25 1.22
N GLU A 40 -30.41 31.78 0.03
CA GLU A 40 -30.47 30.94 -1.15
C GLU A 40 -29.07 30.37 -1.44
N VAL A 41 -28.98 29.05 -1.62
CA VAL A 41 -27.70 28.35 -1.79
C VAL A 41 -27.67 27.62 -3.11
N ALA A 42 -26.50 27.60 -3.73
CA ALA A 42 -26.21 26.74 -4.89
C ALA A 42 -26.05 25.29 -4.43
N THR A 43 -26.59 24.37 -5.21
CA THR A 43 -26.31 22.92 -5.07
C THR A 43 -25.19 22.51 -6.00
N PHE A 44 -24.39 21.54 -5.57
CA PHE A 44 -23.28 20.99 -6.35
C PHE A 44 -23.55 19.51 -6.62
N ASP A 45 -23.39 19.11 -7.87
CA ASP A 45 -23.47 17.71 -8.24
C ASP A 45 -22.28 16.93 -7.71
N ARG A 46 -22.48 15.61 -7.57
CA ARG A 46 -21.40 14.71 -7.19
C ARG A 46 -20.36 14.65 -8.30
N GLU A 47 -19.15 15.10 -8.02
CA GLU A 47 -18.04 14.98 -8.96
C GLU A 47 -17.52 13.53 -9.05
N ASN A 48 -17.22 13.11 -10.28
CA ASN A 48 -16.39 11.96 -10.52
C ASN A 48 -14.93 12.44 -10.58
N TYR A 49 -14.08 11.85 -9.75
CA TYR A 49 -12.66 12.16 -9.71
C TYR A 49 -11.91 11.20 -10.63
N PRO A 50 -11.52 11.63 -11.85
CA PRO A 50 -10.77 10.77 -12.74
C PRO A 50 -9.40 10.48 -12.12
N HIS A 51 -8.99 9.22 -12.18
CA HIS A 51 -7.63 8.84 -11.85
C HIS A 51 -6.67 9.44 -12.89
N ALA A 52 -5.49 9.87 -12.45
CA ALA A 52 -4.46 10.33 -13.38
C ALA A 52 -4.12 9.21 -14.37
N ASN A 53 -3.99 9.56 -15.64
CA ASN A 53 -3.51 8.62 -16.65
C ASN A 53 -2.07 8.22 -16.30
N VAL A 54 -1.81 6.93 -16.37
CA VAL A 54 -0.45 6.40 -16.14
C VAL A 54 0.43 6.84 -17.31
N ASP A 55 1.63 7.35 -16.99
CA ASP A 55 2.63 7.62 -18.01
C ASP A 55 3.11 6.31 -18.65
N VAL A 56 2.85 6.18 -19.96
CA VAL A 56 3.14 4.95 -20.71
C VAL A 56 4.63 4.63 -20.72
N ALA A 57 5.50 5.64 -20.83
CA ALA A 57 6.94 5.43 -20.86
C ALA A 57 7.44 4.87 -19.51
N SER A 58 6.95 5.43 -18.41
CA SER A 58 7.25 4.91 -17.07
C SER A 58 6.68 3.50 -16.85
N LEU A 59 5.49 3.21 -17.38
CA LEU A 59 4.89 1.88 -17.29
C LEU A 59 5.74 0.83 -18.03
N LEU A 60 6.14 1.12 -19.28
CA LEU A 60 6.99 0.21 -20.05
C LEU A 60 8.34 -0.02 -19.38
N LYS A 61 8.96 1.04 -18.84
CA LYS A 61 10.21 0.90 -18.08
C LYS A 61 10.02 0.02 -16.84
N ALA A 62 8.89 0.15 -16.13
CA ALA A 62 8.59 -0.72 -15.00
C ALA A 62 8.42 -2.18 -15.41
N VAL A 63 7.74 -2.44 -16.54
CA VAL A 63 7.59 -3.78 -17.13
C VAL A 63 8.94 -4.39 -17.47
N ASP A 64 9.83 -3.64 -18.13
CA ASP A 64 11.18 -4.11 -18.46
C ASP A 64 11.99 -4.46 -17.21
N MET A 65 11.90 -3.64 -16.17
CA MET A 65 12.58 -3.91 -14.90
C MET A 65 12.02 -5.15 -14.21
N LEU A 66 10.69 -5.32 -14.18
CA LEU A 66 10.05 -6.50 -13.58
C LEU A 66 10.37 -7.77 -14.35
N ASN A 67 10.45 -7.72 -15.69
CA ASN A 67 10.84 -8.83 -16.54
C ASN A 67 12.32 -9.23 -16.35
N SER A 68 13.18 -8.26 -16.08
CA SER A 68 14.62 -8.48 -15.89
C SER A 68 14.98 -8.92 -14.47
N ALA A 69 14.08 -8.67 -13.49
CA ALA A 69 14.31 -9.04 -12.11
C ALA A 69 14.26 -10.56 -11.93
N SER A 70 15.25 -11.09 -11.23
CA SER A 70 15.32 -12.52 -10.89
C SER A 70 14.72 -12.81 -9.52
N ARG A 71 14.73 -11.84 -8.62
CA ARG A 71 14.33 -11.97 -7.22
C ARG A 71 13.55 -10.74 -6.76
N PRO A 72 12.41 -10.43 -7.44
CA PRO A 72 11.57 -9.32 -7.05
C PRO A 72 10.80 -9.63 -5.77
N PHE A 73 10.51 -8.60 -4.95
CA PHE A 73 9.47 -8.69 -3.93
C PHE A 73 8.56 -7.47 -3.96
N ILE A 74 7.39 -7.58 -3.37
CA ILE A 74 6.41 -6.51 -3.30
C ILE A 74 6.28 -6.00 -1.88
N PHE A 75 6.38 -4.67 -1.69
CA PHE A 75 6.04 -4.00 -0.45
C PHE A 75 4.70 -3.28 -0.60
N ALA A 76 3.65 -3.84 0.01
CA ALA A 76 2.29 -3.32 -0.09
C ALA A 76 1.97 -2.37 1.07
N GLY A 77 1.60 -1.14 0.73
CA GLY A 77 1.14 -0.12 1.66
C GLY A 77 -0.39 0.02 1.68
N ARG A 78 -0.88 0.91 2.56
CA ARG A 78 -2.31 1.20 2.71
C ARG A 78 -3.00 1.59 1.40
N GLY A 79 -2.27 2.18 0.45
CA GLY A 79 -2.82 2.58 -0.85
C GLY A 79 -3.47 1.42 -1.61
N VAL A 80 -2.98 0.19 -1.44
CA VAL A 80 -3.60 -1.02 -2.03
C VAL A 80 -5.02 -1.23 -1.49
N ALA A 81 -5.21 -1.16 -0.18
CA ALA A 81 -6.53 -1.29 0.44
C ALA A 81 -7.46 -0.14 0.04
N THR A 82 -6.94 1.09 0.02
CA THR A 82 -7.72 2.29 -0.34
C THR A 82 -8.21 2.26 -1.79
N ALA A 83 -7.40 1.69 -2.70
CA ALA A 83 -7.73 1.51 -4.11
C ALA A 83 -8.53 0.23 -4.41
N ASN A 84 -8.90 -0.56 -3.39
CA ASN A 84 -9.50 -1.89 -3.56
C ASN A 84 -8.69 -2.81 -4.51
N ALA A 85 -7.36 -2.67 -4.49
CA ALA A 85 -6.45 -3.28 -5.45
C ALA A 85 -5.90 -4.64 -5.02
N SER A 86 -6.45 -5.26 -3.97
CA SER A 86 -5.95 -6.52 -3.39
C SER A 86 -5.90 -7.66 -4.40
N MET A 87 -6.90 -7.80 -5.24
CA MET A 87 -6.95 -8.85 -6.27
C MET A 87 -5.80 -8.68 -7.29
N TYR A 88 -5.63 -7.47 -7.82
CA TYR A 88 -4.54 -7.18 -8.77
C TYR A 88 -3.15 -7.34 -8.15
N LEU A 89 -3.01 -7.01 -6.85
CA LEU A 89 -1.76 -7.24 -6.12
C LEU A 89 -1.42 -8.73 -6.04
N VAL A 90 -2.40 -9.56 -5.71
CA VAL A 90 -2.21 -11.02 -5.57
C VAL A 90 -1.86 -11.64 -6.92
N GLU A 91 -2.64 -11.33 -7.97
CA GLU A 91 -2.40 -11.83 -9.32
C GLU A 91 -1.02 -11.42 -9.87
N LEU A 92 -0.59 -10.17 -9.62
CA LEU A 92 0.75 -9.71 -10.00
C LEU A 92 1.84 -10.42 -9.19
N ALA A 93 1.64 -10.62 -7.90
CA ALA A 93 2.57 -11.35 -7.05
C ALA A 93 2.76 -12.80 -7.51
N GLU A 94 1.67 -13.47 -7.88
CA GLU A 94 1.69 -14.84 -8.42
C GLU A 94 2.40 -14.89 -9.78
N LEU A 95 2.11 -13.95 -10.67
CA LEU A 95 2.75 -13.86 -11.98
C LEU A 95 4.27 -13.71 -11.86
N LEU A 96 4.73 -12.87 -10.94
CA LEU A 96 6.14 -12.59 -10.70
C LEU A 96 6.82 -13.63 -9.78
N GLY A 97 6.09 -14.52 -9.13
CA GLY A 97 6.62 -15.36 -8.05
C GLY A 97 7.20 -14.52 -6.89
N ALA A 98 6.67 -13.32 -6.68
CA ALA A 98 7.22 -12.33 -5.77
C ALA A 98 6.60 -12.44 -4.37
N PRO A 99 7.39 -12.65 -3.31
CA PRO A 99 6.90 -12.60 -1.95
C PRO A 99 6.38 -11.19 -1.62
N VAL A 100 5.32 -11.12 -0.79
CA VAL A 100 4.64 -9.88 -0.42
C VAL A 100 4.85 -9.59 1.05
N VAL A 101 5.44 -8.42 1.32
CA VAL A 101 5.53 -7.82 2.67
C VAL A 101 4.54 -6.67 2.74
N THR A 102 3.77 -6.58 3.81
CA THR A 102 2.79 -5.51 3.98
C THR A 102 3.28 -4.47 5.00
N SER A 103 2.82 -3.24 4.86
CA SER A 103 2.85 -2.31 5.98
C SER A 103 1.78 -2.69 7.00
N VAL A 104 1.92 -2.23 8.24
CA VAL A 104 0.91 -2.47 9.31
C VAL A 104 -0.50 -2.06 8.89
N TYR A 105 -0.61 -0.95 8.14
CA TYR A 105 -1.90 -0.43 7.66
C TYR A 105 -2.40 -1.10 6.37
N ALA A 106 -1.67 -2.09 5.86
CA ALA A 106 -2.03 -2.87 4.68
C ALA A 106 -2.28 -4.35 5.02
N ARG A 107 -2.37 -4.71 6.29
CA ARG A 107 -2.75 -6.07 6.69
C ARG A 107 -4.08 -6.44 6.06
N GLY A 108 -4.17 -7.65 5.51
CA GLY A 108 -5.38 -8.15 4.85
C GLY A 108 -5.47 -7.85 3.35
N VAL A 109 -4.55 -7.05 2.74
CA VAL A 109 -4.52 -6.87 1.28
C VAL A 109 -4.09 -8.13 0.52
N ILE A 110 -3.43 -9.01 1.21
CA ILE A 110 -3.19 -10.41 0.81
C ILE A 110 -3.50 -11.28 2.02
N SER A 111 -4.14 -12.43 1.81
CA SER A 111 -4.43 -13.36 2.90
C SER A 111 -3.15 -13.84 3.58
N ASP A 112 -3.10 -13.88 4.91
CA ASP A 112 -1.95 -14.43 5.65
C ASP A 112 -1.72 -15.93 5.35
N ARG A 113 -2.74 -16.62 4.81
CA ARG A 113 -2.64 -18.02 4.36
C ARG A 113 -2.06 -18.15 2.95
N HIS A 114 -1.97 -17.04 2.19
CA HIS A 114 -1.45 -17.06 0.83
C HIS A 114 0.02 -17.50 0.81
N PRO A 115 0.47 -18.36 -0.12
CA PRO A 115 1.85 -18.86 -0.17
C PRO A 115 2.90 -17.76 -0.22
N LEU A 116 2.62 -16.66 -0.91
CA LEU A 116 3.56 -15.54 -1.08
C LEU A 116 3.48 -14.50 0.06
N ALA A 117 2.53 -14.60 1.00
CA ALA A 117 2.39 -13.65 2.09
C ALA A 117 3.47 -13.84 3.16
N LEU A 118 4.26 -12.81 3.42
CA LEU A 118 5.25 -12.79 4.49
C LEU A 118 4.76 -12.02 5.73
N GLY A 119 3.55 -11.43 5.65
CA GLY A 119 2.94 -10.62 6.69
C GLY A 119 3.53 -9.20 6.74
N ASP A 120 3.35 -8.52 7.88
CA ASP A 120 3.81 -7.15 7.99
C ASP A 120 5.29 -7.05 8.37
N GLY A 121 5.93 -6.00 7.80
CA GLY A 121 7.32 -5.66 8.06
C GLY A 121 7.54 -5.00 9.43
N TRP A 122 6.56 -5.08 10.35
CA TRP A 122 6.71 -4.56 11.70
C TRP A 122 7.42 -5.56 12.60
N GLY A 123 8.39 -5.08 13.32
CA GLY A 123 9.04 -5.81 14.41
C GLY A 123 10.55 -5.78 14.30
N ARG A 124 11.19 -5.63 15.45
CA ARG A 124 12.66 -5.63 15.62
C ARG A 124 13.23 -7.07 15.51
N LEU A 125 12.66 -7.90 14.63
CA LEU A 125 13.01 -9.31 14.60
C LEU A 125 14.15 -9.62 13.62
N ASN A 126 14.61 -8.64 12.84
CA ASN A 126 15.60 -8.82 11.76
C ASN A 126 15.29 -10.02 10.85
N ILE A 127 14.00 -10.37 10.79
CA ILE A 127 13.57 -11.58 10.10
C ILE A 127 13.50 -11.38 8.58
N TYR A 128 13.37 -10.13 8.14
CA TYR A 128 13.33 -9.77 6.73
C TYR A 128 14.73 -9.56 6.12
N ASP A 129 15.79 -9.62 6.92
CA ASP A 129 17.15 -9.39 6.45
C ASP A 129 17.52 -10.31 5.31
N GLU A 130 17.21 -11.60 5.42
CA GLU A 130 17.47 -12.61 4.40
C GLU A 130 16.74 -12.28 3.07
N LEU A 131 15.48 -11.85 3.14
CA LEU A 131 14.73 -11.42 1.96
C LEU A 131 15.38 -10.21 1.29
N LEU A 132 15.70 -9.19 2.10
CA LEU A 132 16.22 -7.92 1.62
C LEU A 132 17.64 -8.04 1.03
N GLU A 133 18.46 -8.93 1.59
CA GLU A 133 19.82 -9.20 1.09
C GLU A 133 19.80 -9.97 -0.23
N GLN A 134 18.81 -10.82 -0.46
CA GLN A 134 18.72 -11.62 -1.68
C GLN A 134 17.94 -10.93 -2.79
N ALA A 135 17.00 -10.05 -2.47
CA ALA A 135 16.16 -9.39 -3.45
C ALA A 135 16.95 -8.42 -4.34
N ASP A 136 16.67 -8.42 -5.64
CA ASP A 136 17.27 -7.52 -6.62
C ASP A 136 16.38 -6.30 -6.94
N LEU A 137 15.06 -6.43 -6.77
CA LEU A 137 14.09 -5.38 -7.05
C LEU A 137 12.97 -5.36 -6.00
N VAL A 138 12.52 -4.16 -5.63
CA VAL A 138 11.30 -3.96 -4.86
C VAL A 138 10.26 -3.16 -5.64
N LEU A 139 9.04 -3.69 -5.69
CA LEU A 139 7.86 -2.98 -6.13
C LEU A 139 7.10 -2.45 -4.90
N VAL A 140 7.15 -1.14 -4.68
CA VAL A 140 6.47 -0.47 -3.58
C VAL A 140 5.11 0.03 -4.06
N VAL A 141 4.02 -0.45 -3.46
CA VAL A 141 2.66 -0.12 -3.88
C VAL A 141 1.92 0.64 -2.80
N GLY A 142 1.57 1.90 -3.05
CA GLY A 142 0.74 2.72 -2.16
C GLY A 142 1.34 2.93 -0.77
N SER A 143 2.66 3.06 -0.70
CA SER A 143 3.38 3.30 0.56
C SER A 143 4.33 4.48 0.45
N ARG A 144 4.32 5.32 1.49
CA ARG A 144 5.25 6.45 1.62
C ARG A 144 6.63 6.06 2.10
N LEU A 145 6.81 4.81 2.51
CA LEU A 145 8.03 4.33 3.16
C LEU A 145 8.41 5.17 4.39
N GLU A 146 7.43 5.73 5.10
CA GLU A 146 7.64 6.56 6.28
C GLU A 146 7.61 5.76 7.58
N ASN A 147 8.33 6.26 8.58
CA ASN A 147 8.35 5.77 9.96
C ASN A 147 8.77 4.30 10.09
N VAL A 148 7.79 3.44 10.35
CA VAL A 148 7.98 2.04 10.73
C VAL A 148 8.62 1.22 9.61
N SER A 149 8.17 1.43 8.37
CA SER A 149 8.73 0.72 7.21
C SER A 149 10.18 1.09 6.95
N ASP A 150 10.52 2.38 7.09
CA ASP A 150 11.89 2.85 6.95
C ASP A 150 12.81 2.37 8.08
N PHE A 151 12.28 2.28 9.30
CA PHE A 151 13.08 1.88 10.45
C PHE A 151 13.42 0.38 10.43
N TYR A 152 12.48 -0.47 9.95
CA TYR A 152 12.65 -1.93 10.00
C TYR A 152 13.16 -2.55 8.70
N LEU A 153 12.82 -1.97 7.56
CA LEU A 153 13.34 -2.42 6.26
C LEU A 153 14.59 -1.63 5.85
N GLY A 154 14.80 -0.50 6.46
CA GLY A 154 16.01 0.31 6.54
C GLY A 154 16.79 0.52 5.25
N SER A 155 18.10 0.70 5.40
CA SER A 155 19.08 0.86 4.32
C SER A 155 19.31 -0.41 3.48
N ARG A 156 18.66 -1.52 3.85
CA ARG A 156 18.82 -2.84 3.21
C ARG A 156 17.85 -3.11 2.07
N MET A 157 16.93 -2.17 1.76
CA MET A 157 16.07 -2.29 0.58
C MET A 157 16.91 -2.49 -0.69
N PRO A 158 16.46 -3.31 -1.65
CA PRO A 158 17.13 -3.47 -2.93
C PRO A 158 17.45 -2.12 -3.58
N LYS A 159 18.52 -2.08 -4.36
CA LYS A 159 18.93 -0.86 -5.08
C LYS A 159 17.91 -0.48 -6.15
N GLN A 160 17.31 -1.48 -6.82
CA GLN A 160 16.28 -1.25 -7.83
C GLN A 160 14.91 -1.12 -7.18
N MET A 161 14.25 -0.01 -7.44
CA MET A 161 12.96 0.31 -6.83
C MET A 161 11.99 0.93 -7.82
N ILE A 162 10.80 0.31 -7.91
CA ILE A 162 9.64 0.88 -8.57
C ILE A 162 8.66 1.32 -7.49
N GLN A 163 8.16 2.55 -7.55
CA GLN A 163 7.18 3.05 -6.57
C GLN A 163 5.89 3.49 -7.26
N ILE A 164 4.77 2.97 -6.78
CA ILE A 164 3.42 3.35 -7.19
C ILE A 164 2.78 4.17 -6.07
N ASP A 165 2.32 5.38 -6.36
CA ASP A 165 1.54 6.18 -5.42
C ASP A 165 0.60 7.14 -6.18
N ILE A 166 -0.53 7.49 -5.55
CA ILE A 166 -1.50 8.45 -6.09
C ILE A 166 -1.06 9.91 -5.86
N ASP A 167 -0.06 10.15 -5.02
CA ASP A 167 0.47 11.47 -4.69
C ASP A 167 1.90 11.63 -5.22
N ALA A 168 2.07 12.44 -6.26
CA ALA A 168 3.38 12.71 -6.88
C ALA A 168 4.46 13.15 -5.88
N ARG A 169 4.07 13.82 -4.77
CA ARG A 169 5.00 14.27 -3.72
C ARG A 169 5.60 13.14 -2.90
N VAL A 170 5.09 11.92 -3.06
CA VAL A 170 5.56 10.72 -2.36
C VAL A 170 6.63 9.99 -3.16
N LEU A 171 6.51 10.03 -4.48
CA LEU A 171 7.43 9.34 -5.38
C LEU A 171 8.87 9.83 -5.21
N GLY A 172 9.78 8.93 -4.88
CA GLY A 172 11.20 9.24 -4.69
C GLY A 172 11.54 10.10 -3.45
N ARG A 173 10.56 10.48 -2.64
CA ARG A 173 10.77 11.41 -1.52
C ARG A 173 11.70 10.88 -0.44
N ARG A 174 11.62 9.61 -0.13
CA ARG A 174 12.39 8.99 0.96
C ARG A 174 13.59 8.22 0.48
N ARG A 175 13.50 7.68 -0.72
CA ARG A 175 14.55 6.87 -1.34
C ARG A 175 14.62 7.18 -2.81
N GLN A 176 15.81 7.02 -3.37
CA GLN A 176 15.97 7.04 -4.82
C GLN A 176 15.15 5.88 -5.41
N ILE A 177 14.42 6.17 -6.46
CA ILE A 177 13.62 5.22 -7.21
C ILE A 177 14.09 5.23 -8.67
N ASP A 178 13.98 4.09 -9.34
CA ASP A 178 14.30 3.98 -10.77
C ASP A 178 13.09 4.33 -11.63
N VAL A 179 11.89 4.00 -11.13
CA VAL A 179 10.62 4.32 -11.78
C VAL A 179 9.58 4.73 -10.75
N GLY A 180 8.93 5.87 -11.00
CA GLY A 180 7.74 6.33 -10.27
C GLY A 180 6.51 6.21 -11.15
N LEU A 181 5.50 5.47 -10.70
CA LEU A 181 4.21 5.33 -11.36
C LEU A 181 3.17 6.13 -10.58
N LEU A 182 2.78 7.28 -11.12
CA LEU A 182 1.76 8.14 -10.53
C LEU A 182 0.37 7.69 -10.95
N GLY A 183 -0.47 7.34 -9.98
CA GLY A 183 -1.86 6.98 -10.25
C GLY A 183 -2.48 6.06 -9.21
N ASP A 184 -3.69 5.60 -9.49
CA ASP A 184 -4.40 4.64 -8.67
C ASP A 184 -3.73 3.26 -8.72
N ALA A 185 -3.57 2.65 -7.54
CA ALA A 185 -2.86 1.37 -7.44
C ALA A 185 -3.58 0.24 -8.21
N GLY A 186 -4.91 0.22 -8.25
CA GLY A 186 -5.67 -0.79 -8.98
C GLY A 186 -5.47 -0.69 -10.49
N VAL A 187 -5.54 0.54 -11.02
CA VAL A 187 -5.31 0.81 -12.45
C VAL A 187 -3.88 0.42 -12.85
N ILE A 188 -2.89 0.84 -12.06
CA ILE A 188 -1.48 0.58 -12.40
C ILE A 188 -1.16 -0.90 -12.30
N LEU A 189 -1.62 -1.59 -11.24
CA LEU A 189 -1.38 -3.03 -11.08
C LEU A 189 -2.05 -3.85 -12.18
N SER A 190 -3.27 -3.47 -12.61
CA SER A 190 -3.94 -4.10 -13.76
C SER A 190 -3.12 -3.93 -15.04
N ASN A 191 -2.68 -2.70 -15.33
CA ASN A 191 -1.87 -2.43 -16.53
C ASN A 191 -0.53 -3.17 -16.51
N LEU A 192 0.14 -3.23 -15.36
CA LEU A 192 1.38 -4.00 -15.22
C LEU A 192 1.14 -5.48 -15.45
N LYS A 193 0.07 -6.03 -14.87
CA LYS A 193 -0.29 -7.43 -15.05
C LYS A 193 -0.55 -7.74 -16.53
N GLU A 194 -1.36 -6.93 -17.21
CA GLU A 194 -1.70 -7.11 -18.62
C GLU A 194 -0.45 -7.07 -19.51
N ALA A 195 0.47 -6.15 -19.24
CA ALA A 195 1.71 -6.02 -20.00
C ALA A 195 2.74 -7.16 -19.71
N LEU A 196 2.61 -7.84 -18.58
CA LEU A 196 3.50 -8.93 -18.16
C LEU A 196 2.98 -10.33 -18.51
N VAL A 197 1.69 -10.49 -18.88
CA VAL A 197 1.07 -11.81 -19.18
C VAL A 197 1.76 -12.59 -20.28
N GLU A 198 2.43 -11.91 -21.21
CA GLU A 198 3.21 -12.57 -22.28
C GLU A 198 4.55 -13.13 -21.78
N THR A 199 4.94 -12.83 -20.56
CA THR A 199 6.19 -13.28 -19.95
C THR A 199 5.97 -14.49 -19.05
N LYS A 200 7.02 -15.25 -18.81
CA LYS A 200 6.96 -16.54 -18.08
C LYS A 200 6.45 -16.36 -16.65
N HIS A 201 5.53 -17.23 -16.23
CA HIS A 201 5.22 -17.42 -14.82
C HIS A 201 6.50 -17.82 -14.05
N HIS A 202 6.86 -17.01 -13.05
CA HIS A 202 8.00 -17.30 -12.20
C HIS A 202 7.55 -18.12 -10.99
N SER A 203 8.28 -19.20 -10.69
CA SER A 203 8.16 -19.84 -9.38
C SER A 203 8.67 -18.90 -8.30
N CYS A 204 8.11 -18.97 -7.09
CA CYS A 204 8.61 -18.17 -5.99
C CYS A 204 10.08 -18.49 -5.70
N TRP A 205 10.94 -17.48 -5.77
CA TRP A 205 12.39 -17.59 -5.57
C TRP A 205 12.80 -17.67 -4.10
N PHE A 206 11.89 -17.33 -3.18
CA PHE A 206 12.13 -17.23 -1.74
C PHE A 206 11.42 -18.36 -0.97
N ASP A 207 12.07 -18.95 0.01
CA ASP A 207 11.46 -19.94 0.91
C ASP A 207 10.47 -19.29 1.87
N THR A 208 9.28 -18.99 1.36
CA THR A 208 8.20 -18.35 2.14
C THR A 208 7.67 -19.26 3.25
N HIS A 209 7.72 -20.59 3.07
CA HIS A 209 7.26 -21.54 4.08
C HIS A 209 8.20 -21.57 5.29
N GLY A 210 9.48 -21.80 5.06
CA GLY A 210 10.48 -21.79 6.13
C GLY A 210 10.60 -20.42 6.79
N PHE A 211 10.45 -19.33 6.02
CA PHE A 211 10.37 -17.98 6.58
C PHE A 211 9.22 -17.85 7.59
N ARG A 212 8.00 -18.30 7.23
CA ARG A 212 6.85 -18.22 8.12
C ARG A 212 7.03 -19.05 9.38
N GLN A 213 7.64 -20.23 9.27
CA GLN A 213 7.97 -21.04 10.44
C GLN A 213 8.96 -20.32 11.37
N ARG A 214 10.06 -19.77 10.82
CA ARG A 214 11.05 -19.01 11.60
C ARG A 214 10.42 -17.76 12.25
N LYS A 215 9.56 -17.06 11.52
CA LYS A 215 8.81 -15.89 12.04
C LYS A 215 7.91 -16.30 13.20
N HIS A 216 7.18 -17.38 13.06
CA HIS A 216 6.28 -17.90 14.11
C HIS A 216 7.06 -18.27 15.38
N LEU A 217 8.16 -19.01 15.28
CA LEU A 217 9.00 -19.35 16.41
C LEU A 217 9.55 -18.11 17.14
N LYS A 218 10.10 -17.15 16.41
CA LYS A 218 10.59 -15.88 16.99
C LYS A 218 9.49 -15.06 17.66
N LEU A 219 8.28 -15.09 17.11
CA LEU A 219 7.13 -14.43 17.73
C LEU A 219 6.69 -15.14 19.01
N GLN A 220 6.67 -16.47 19.01
CA GLN A 220 6.37 -17.27 20.20
C GLN A 220 7.38 -17.01 21.33
N GLU A 221 8.67 -17.10 21.04
CA GLU A 221 9.72 -16.79 22.02
C GLU A 221 9.54 -15.40 22.66
N ARG A 222 9.19 -14.41 21.84
CA ARG A 222 9.03 -13.02 22.31
C ARG A 222 7.71 -12.77 23.03
N ALA A 223 6.66 -13.45 22.63
CA ALA A 223 5.31 -13.29 23.15
C ALA A 223 4.93 -14.35 24.19
N ALA A 224 5.84 -15.26 24.54
CA ALA A 224 5.56 -16.37 25.45
C ALA A 224 4.78 -15.97 26.72
N PRO A 225 5.11 -14.85 27.40
CA PRO A 225 4.37 -14.44 28.59
C PRO A 225 2.93 -13.98 28.34
N ILE A 226 2.60 -13.59 27.09
CA ILE A 226 1.29 -13.03 26.71
C ILE A 226 0.52 -14.02 25.85
N LEU A 227 1.21 -14.90 25.14
CA LEU A 227 0.61 -15.84 24.20
C LEU A 227 -0.29 -16.85 24.94
N ASP A 228 0.15 -17.36 26.08
CA ASP A 228 -0.63 -18.29 26.90
C ASP A 228 -1.93 -17.65 27.35
N LEU A 229 -1.88 -16.38 27.80
CA LEU A 229 -3.08 -15.62 28.17
C LEU A 229 -4.02 -15.41 26.98
N ILE A 230 -3.49 -15.09 25.80
CA ILE A 230 -4.30 -14.90 24.59
C ILE A 230 -4.95 -16.23 24.16
N LEU A 231 -4.23 -17.34 24.25
CA LEU A 231 -4.75 -18.67 23.92
C LEU A 231 -5.84 -19.10 24.92
N GLU A 232 -5.65 -18.85 26.22
CA GLU A 232 -6.67 -19.08 27.24
C GLU A 232 -7.93 -18.25 26.99
N LEU A 233 -7.77 -16.95 26.67
CA LEU A 233 -8.89 -16.06 26.35
C LEU A 233 -9.63 -16.56 25.10
N ARG A 234 -8.91 -16.96 24.05
CA ARG A 234 -9.51 -17.49 22.83
C ARG A 234 -10.29 -18.79 23.08
N ASN A 235 -9.76 -19.66 23.90
CA ASN A 235 -10.43 -20.92 24.26
C ASN A 235 -11.63 -20.72 25.18
N SER A 236 -11.73 -19.59 25.86
CA SER A 236 -12.84 -19.24 26.76
C SER A 236 -13.98 -18.50 26.07
N VAL A 237 -13.79 -18.06 24.81
CA VAL A 237 -14.82 -17.39 24.01
C VAL A 237 -15.45 -18.43 23.08
N PRO A 238 -16.75 -18.71 23.20
CA PRO A 238 -17.46 -19.57 22.24
C PRO A 238 -17.41 -19.00 20.84
N ASP A 239 -17.36 -19.86 19.83
CA ASP A 239 -17.46 -19.50 18.40
C ASP A 239 -18.78 -18.81 18.06
#